data_2697746ae0d28894a185730f29e36eb3
#
_entry.id   2697746ae0d28894a185730f29e36eb3
#
_cell.length_a   1.000
_cell.length_b   1.000
_cell.length_c   1.000
_cell.angle_alpha   90.00
_cell.angle_beta   90.00
_cell.angle_gamma   90.00
#
_symmetry.space_group_name_H-M   'P 1'
#
loop_
_entity.id
_entity.type
_entity.pdbx_description
1 polymer ?
#
loop_
_entity_poly.entity_id
_entity_poly.type
_entity_poly.pdbx_seq_one_letter_code
_entity_poly.pdbx_strand_id
1 'polypeptide(L)'
;MRPTHALTLATFLVCAEGGYAQEPYDQTFSPDVEVPEGFRANRTSYSAIMDVLAPSRPEVTQAQLDQLRSIPLEVIFSAVGEYRTNYASDFANTRPGERLVGRALTMRFLPPRPDLVRAANVLAEEGNWDRRYYARAAEEAEPGDVVVAELGGSDGHNIFGDMGATGIQMRGAAGVVVDGGMRDYTGLQDSRFEGFPVLHRFSDPHTTSWLGVEYNTPVRIGGVTVMPGDIVIGDDGGVFFFPPELLDQVLEYAAESAAREEFQLELLLDRRYRFRDVYPLSPELMEEFERTRR
;
A
#
# COMPACT_ATOMS: atom_id res chain seq x y z
N MET A 1 -2.49 71.73 -2.08
CA MET A 1 -3.13 70.99 -3.14
C MET A 1 -2.26 69.78 -3.48
N ARG A 2 -2.65 68.61 -3.05
CA ARG A 2 -2.01 67.32 -3.43
C ARG A 2 -3.04 66.52 -4.23
N PRO A 3 -2.70 65.93 -5.36
CA PRO A 3 -3.64 65.07 -6.09
C PRO A 3 -3.69 63.68 -5.48
N THR A 4 -4.89 63.18 -5.29
CA THR A 4 -5.26 61.85 -4.92
C THR A 4 -5.09 60.92 -6.15
N HIS A 5 -4.20 59.90 -6.02
CA HIS A 5 -4.14 58.83 -7.01
C HIS A 5 -5.18 57.76 -6.67
N ALA A 6 -6.14 57.59 -7.56
CA ALA A 6 -7.07 56.48 -7.58
C ALA A 6 -6.31 55.25 -8.14
N LEU A 7 -6.22 54.20 -7.34
CA LEU A 7 -5.72 52.89 -7.80
C LEU A 7 -6.88 52.14 -8.47
N THR A 8 -6.79 52.01 -9.77
CA THR A 8 -7.73 51.17 -10.54
C THR A 8 -7.25 49.73 -10.44
N LEU A 9 -8.05 48.88 -9.76
CA LEU A 9 -7.82 47.44 -9.75
C LEU A 9 -8.20 46.85 -11.12
N ALA A 10 -7.20 46.44 -11.88
CA ALA A 10 -7.44 45.68 -13.12
C ALA A 10 -7.73 44.23 -12.78
N THR A 11 -8.97 43.81 -12.97
CA THR A 11 -9.38 42.41 -12.89
C THR A 11 -8.85 41.68 -14.11
N PHE A 12 -7.86 40.83 -13.96
CA PHE A 12 -7.45 39.90 -15.01
C PHE A 12 -8.46 38.75 -15.09
N LEU A 13 -9.28 38.78 -16.11
CA LEU A 13 -10.09 37.61 -16.51
C LEU A 13 -9.16 36.65 -17.28
N VAL A 14 -8.77 35.57 -16.63
CA VAL A 14 -8.11 34.44 -17.32
C VAL A 14 -9.23 33.55 -17.85
N CYS A 15 -9.45 33.59 -19.13
CA CYS A 15 -10.26 32.59 -19.84
C CYS A 15 -9.43 31.30 -19.91
N ALA A 16 -9.76 30.32 -19.08
CA ALA A 16 -9.31 28.93 -19.26
C ALA A 16 -10.36 28.23 -20.12
N GLU A 17 -9.99 27.91 -21.35
CA GLU A 17 -10.78 27.03 -22.21
C GLU A 17 -10.74 25.60 -21.66
N GLY A 18 -11.91 25.00 -21.46
CA GLY A 18 -12.09 23.54 -21.33
C GLY A 18 -12.05 22.93 -19.93
N GLY A 19 -12.21 23.69 -18.85
CA GLY A 19 -12.46 23.13 -17.53
C GLY A 19 -13.95 23.21 -17.19
N TYR A 20 -14.54 22.13 -16.69
CA TYR A 20 -15.81 22.18 -15.98
C TYR A 20 -15.66 23.24 -14.87
N ALA A 21 -16.28 24.40 -15.04
CA ALA A 21 -16.41 25.35 -13.96
C ALA A 21 -17.23 24.65 -12.87
N GLN A 22 -16.57 24.18 -11.82
CA GLN A 22 -17.30 23.88 -10.60
C GLN A 22 -17.91 25.20 -10.15
N GLU A 23 -19.23 25.26 -10.16
CA GLU A 23 -19.95 26.31 -9.50
C GLU A 23 -19.41 26.46 -8.09
N PRO A 24 -19.16 27.69 -7.60
CA PRO A 24 -18.71 27.84 -6.23
C PRO A 24 -19.72 27.14 -5.32
N TYR A 25 -19.22 26.18 -4.53
CA TYR A 25 -20.03 25.42 -3.60
C TYR A 25 -20.72 26.38 -2.66
N ASP A 26 -22.02 26.63 -2.90
CA ASP A 26 -22.81 27.47 -2.02
C ASP A 26 -22.98 26.74 -0.68
N GLN A 27 -22.20 27.18 0.32
CA GLN A 27 -22.24 26.65 1.67
C GLN A 27 -23.48 27.10 2.46
N THR A 28 -24.34 27.93 1.86
CA THR A 28 -25.61 28.28 2.48
C THR A 28 -26.61 27.14 2.28
N PHE A 29 -26.54 26.15 3.17
CA PHE A 29 -27.61 25.16 3.30
C PHE A 29 -28.91 25.90 3.63
N SER A 30 -29.84 25.98 2.68
CA SER A 30 -31.21 26.34 3.02
C SER A 30 -31.78 25.24 3.93
N PRO A 31 -32.30 25.58 5.12
CA PRO A 31 -32.90 24.57 6.00
C PRO A 31 -34.10 23.83 5.39
N ASP A 32 -34.62 24.35 4.27
CA ASP A 32 -35.77 23.82 3.57
C ASP A 32 -35.45 22.87 2.40
N VAL A 33 -34.16 22.57 2.15
CA VAL A 33 -33.78 21.59 1.15
C VAL A 33 -34.02 20.18 1.70
N GLU A 34 -35.02 19.48 1.16
CA GLU A 34 -35.19 18.06 1.44
C GLU A 34 -33.99 17.27 0.90
N VAL A 35 -33.15 16.78 1.82
CA VAL A 35 -32.07 15.86 1.51
C VAL A 35 -32.70 14.49 1.25
N PRO A 36 -32.49 13.87 0.07
CA PRO A 36 -33.00 12.54 -0.22
C PRO A 36 -32.66 11.55 0.91
N GLU A 37 -33.59 10.66 1.26
CA GLU A 37 -33.47 9.74 2.41
C GLU A 37 -32.16 8.93 2.36
N GLY A 38 -31.71 8.54 1.20
CA GLY A 38 -30.41 7.84 0.98
C GLY A 38 -29.19 8.69 1.28
N PHE A 39 -29.30 10.02 1.27
CA PHE A 39 -28.18 10.94 1.54
C PHE A 39 -27.93 11.10 3.06
N ARG A 40 -28.92 10.81 3.89
CA ARG A 40 -28.82 10.82 5.37
C ARG A 40 -28.40 9.49 5.96
N ALA A 41 -28.13 8.50 5.10
CA ALA A 41 -27.61 7.24 5.61
C ALA A 41 -26.29 7.51 6.36
N ASN A 42 -26.22 7.12 7.61
CA ASN A 42 -25.02 7.15 8.46
C ASN A 42 -23.92 6.20 7.94
N ARG A 43 -23.80 6.07 6.64
CA ARG A 43 -22.77 5.28 5.99
C ARG A 43 -21.54 6.13 5.84
N THR A 44 -20.44 5.69 6.38
CA THR A 44 -19.15 6.19 5.94
C THR A 44 -19.00 5.83 4.47
N SER A 45 -18.37 6.69 3.70
CA SER A 45 -18.09 6.43 2.26
C SER A 45 -17.38 5.08 2.09
N TYR A 46 -16.52 4.72 3.04
CA TYR A 46 -15.80 3.44 3.07
C TYR A 46 -16.74 2.24 3.16
N SER A 47 -17.70 2.23 4.09
CA SER A 47 -18.61 1.08 4.20
C SER A 47 -19.46 0.90 2.94
N ALA A 48 -19.88 2.01 2.30
CA ALA A 48 -20.60 1.95 1.04
C ALA A 48 -19.74 1.41 -0.11
N ILE A 49 -18.47 1.80 -0.16
CA ILE A 49 -17.50 1.26 -1.13
C ILE A 49 -17.30 -0.24 -0.90
N MET A 50 -17.11 -0.66 0.33
CA MET A 50 -16.89 -2.07 0.67
C MET A 50 -18.12 -2.95 0.37
N ASP A 51 -19.33 -2.42 0.49
CA ASP A 51 -20.55 -3.15 0.07
C ASP A 51 -20.53 -3.54 -1.42
N VAL A 52 -19.81 -2.77 -2.24
CA VAL A 52 -19.64 -3.04 -3.68
C VAL A 52 -18.47 -3.96 -3.95
N LEU A 53 -17.34 -3.78 -3.24
CA LEU A 53 -16.09 -4.50 -3.51
C LEU A 53 -16.02 -5.88 -2.83
N ALA A 54 -16.49 -5.99 -1.59
CA ALA A 54 -16.32 -7.20 -0.78
C ALA A 54 -16.85 -8.50 -1.42
N PRO A 55 -17.99 -8.49 -2.14
CA PRO A 55 -18.52 -9.72 -2.73
C PRO A 55 -17.62 -10.36 -3.80
N SER A 56 -16.71 -9.60 -4.40
CA SER A 56 -15.82 -10.08 -5.46
C SER A 56 -14.41 -10.42 -4.99
N ARG A 57 -14.08 -10.14 -3.72
CA ARG A 57 -12.73 -10.40 -3.19
C ARG A 57 -12.49 -11.89 -2.99
N PRO A 58 -11.55 -12.51 -3.73
CA PRO A 58 -11.22 -13.91 -3.57
C PRO A 58 -10.43 -14.16 -2.29
N GLU A 59 -10.52 -15.38 -1.78
CA GLU A 59 -9.62 -15.84 -0.73
C GLU A 59 -8.21 -16.07 -1.32
N VAL A 60 -7.20 -15.57 -0.63
CA VAL A 60 -5.79 -15.67 -1.03
C VAL A 60 -5.13 -16.78 -0.23
N THR A 61 -4.63 -17.80 -0.92
CA THR A 61 -3.97 -18.93 -0.30
C THR A 61 -2.48 -18.68 -0.04
N GLN A 62 -1.91 -19.37 0.95
CA GLN A 62 -0.47 -19.32 1.22
C GLN A 62 0.35 -19.78 0.00
N ALA A 63 -0.12 -20.78 -0.73
CA ALA A 63 0.56 -21.28 -1.94
C ALA A 63 0.68 -20.19 -3.03
N GLN A 64 -0.34 -19.37 -3.23
CA GLN A 64 -0.29 -18.24 -4.16
C GLN A 64 0.70 -17.17 -3.70
N LEU A 65 0.72 -16.85 -2.40
CA LEU A 65 1.69 -15.91 -1.83
C LEU A 65 3.14 -16.40 -1.97
N ASP A 66 3.37 -17.70 -1.77
CA ASP A 66 4.69 -18.32 -1.94
C ASP A 66 5.14 -18.29 -3.40
N GLN A 67 4.24 -18.50 -4.37
CA GLN A 67 4.54 -18.32 -5.79
C GLN A 67 4.94 -16.87 -6.11
N LEU A 68 4.21 -15.88 -5.60
CA LEU A 68 4.54 -14.46 -5.80
C LEU A 68 5.94 -14.09 -5.29
N ARG A 69 6.42 -14.74 -4.24
CA ARG A 69 7.72 -14.43 -3.62
C ARG A 69 8.89 -14.63 -4.57
N SER A 70 8.77 -15.54 -5.54
CA SER A 70 9.81 -15.84 -6.54
C SER A 70 9.72 -15.00 -7.82
N ILE A 71 8.61 -14.27 -8.03
CA ILE A 71 8.37 -13.51 -9.27
C ILE A 71 9.07 -12.15 -9.19
N PRO A 72 9.89 -11.75 -10.19
CA PRO A 72 10.47 -10.41 -10.23
C PRO A 72 9.39 -9.33 -10.18
N LEU A 73 9.69 -8.22 -9.48
CA LEU A 73 8.72 -7.12 -9.28
C LEU A 73 8.31 -6.50 -10.63
N GLU A 74 9.22 -6.43 -11.60
CA GLU A 74 8.98 -5.90 -12.94
C GLU A 74 7.96 -6.73 -13.73
N VAL A 75 7.94 -8.05 -13.51
CA VAL A 75 6.97 -8.96 -14.12
C VAL A 75 5.59 -8.70 -13.53
N ILE A 76 5.49 -8.60 -12.20
CA ILE A 76 4.25 -8.27 -11.50
C ILE A 76 3.73 -6.90 -11.96
N PHE A 77 4.61 -5.90 -11.98
CA PHE A 77 4.30 -4.56 -12.45
C PHE A 77 3.74 -4.54 -13.89
N SER A 78 4.23 -5.43 -14.74
CA SER A 78 3.73 -5.56 -16.11
C SER A 78 2.34 -6.22 -16.18
N ALA A 79 2.03 -7.09 -15.23
CA ALA A 79 0.78 -7.86 -15.20
C ALA A 79 -0.44 -7.09 -14.65
N VAL A 80 -0.21 -6.09 -13.78
CA VAL A 80 -1.29 -5.44 -13.01
C VAL A 80 -2.01 -4.29 -13.75
N GLY A 81 -1.69 -4.01 -15.00
CA GLY A 81 -2.41 -3.06 -15.84
C GLY A 81 -2.46 -1.64 -15.25
N GLU A 82 -3.65 -1.16 -14.94
CA GLU A 82 -3.88 0.19 -14.41
C GLU A 82 -3.36 0.41 -12.98
N TYR A 83 -3.10 -0.67 -12.23
CA TYR A 83 -2.55 -0.59 -10.87
C TYR A 83 -1.03 -0.33 -10.82
N ARG A 84 -0.37 -0.13 -11.95
CA ARG A 84 1.08 0.15 -12.02
C ARG A 84 1.53 1.34 -11.17
N THR A 85 0.64 2.29 -10.92
CA THR A 85 0.93 3.47 -10.08
C THR A 85 0.87 3.19 -8.58
N ASN A 86 0.44 2.00 -8.17
CA ASN A 86 0.33 1.61 -6.77
C ASN A 86 1.67 1.14 -6.18
N TYR A 87 2.70 1.92 -6.42
CA TYR A 87 4.06 1.67 -5.95
C TYR A 87 4.53 2.84 -5.08
N ALA A 88 5.06 2.52 -3.91
CA ALA A 88 5.63 3.47 -2.97
C ALA A 88 7.12 3.17 -2.77
N SER A 89 7.99 4.14 -3.09
CA SER A 89 9.46 4.07 -2.94
C SER A 89 9.94 4.66 -1.62
N ASP A 90 11.26 4.71 -1.46
CA ASP A 90 11.97 5.38 -0.35
C ASP A 90 11.74 4.73 1.02
N PHE A 91 11.66 3.41 1.04
CA PHE A 91 11.69 2.62 2.27
C PHE A 91 13.10 2.05 2.52
N ALA A 92 13.52 2.07 3.77
CA ALA A 92 14.63 1.26 4.24
C ALA A 92 14.11 -0.13 4.63
N ASN A 93 14.87 -1.16 4.30
CA ASN A 93 14.57 -2.55 4.66
C ASN A 93 15.48 -2.99 5.81
N THR A 94 14.93 -3.50 6.91
CA THR A 94 15.73 -4.03 8.03
C THR A 94 16.46 -5.32 7.67
N ARG A 95 16.01 -5.99 6.59
CA ARG A 95 16.56 -7.25 6.08
C ARG A 95 16.90 -7.10 4.59
N PRO A 96 17.99 -6.37 4.23
CA PRO A 96 18.35 -6.14 2.84
C PRO A 96 18.44 -7.43 2.03
N GLY A 97 17.82 -7.42 0.85
CA GLY A 97 17.72 -8.59 -0.03
C GLY A 97 16.56 -9.54 0.30
N GLU A 98 15.89 -9.40 1.44
CA GLU A 98 14.68 -10.16 1.75
C GLU A 98 13.44 -9.44 1.24
N ARG A 99 12.46 -10.22 0.80
CA ARG A 99 11.19 -9.75 0.25
C ARG A 99 10.03 -10.16 1.15
N LEU A 100 9.14 -9.22 1.47
CA LEU A 100 7.85 -9.53 2.06
C LEU A 100 6.80 -9.73 0.97
N VAL A 101 5.90 -10.69 1.18
CA VAL A 101 4.72 -10.93 0.35
C VAL A 101 3.59 -11.38 1.25
N GLY A 102 2.44 -10.73 1.14
CA GLY A 102 1.27 -11.10 1.94
C GLY A 102 0.05 -10.25 1.66
N ARG A 103 -0.93 -10.31 2.57
CA ARG A 103 -2.17 -9.53 2.53
C ARG A 103 -2.09 -8.36 3.49
N ALA A 104 -2.57 -7.19 3.08
CA ALA A 104 -2.53 -5.98 3.89
C ALA A 104 -3.46 -6.08 5.12
N LEU A 105 -2.88 -6.09 6.31
CA LEU A 105 -3.55 -5.79 7.57
C LEU A 105 -3.26 -4.34 7.92
N THR A 106 -4.21 -3.45 7.68
CA THR A 106 -3.97 -2.02 7.68
C THR A 106 -4.24 -1.34 9.02
N MET A 107 -3.42 -0.34 9.35
CA MET A 107 -3.56 0.47 10.56
C MET A 107 -3.29 1.94 10.26
N ARG A 108 -4.06 2.85 10.85
CA ARG A 108 -3.84 4.29 10.76
C ARG A 108 -3.55 4.89 12.13
N PHE A 109 -2.55 5.76 12.14
CA PHE A 109 -2.13 6.50 13.33
C PHE A 109 -2.25 8.00 13.10
N LEU A 110 -2.62 8.72 14.15
CA LEU A 110 -2.67 10.19 14.17
C LEU A 110 -1.74 10.76 15.24
N PRO A 111 -1.22 11.98 15.03
CA PRO A 111 -0.51 12.72 16.06
C PRO A 111 -1.32 12.83 17.35
N PRO A 112 -0.66 12.84 18.53
CA PRO A 112 -1.34 12.95 19.79
C PRO A 112 -2.03 14.32 19.93
N ARG A 113 -3.30 14.28 20.33
CA ARG A 113 -4.07 15.46 20.72
C ARG A 113 -4.59 15.23 22.14
N PRO A 114 -4.47 16.20 23.07
CA PRO A 114 -4.71 15.96 24.50
C PRO A 114 -6.07 15.36 24.84
N ASP A 115 -7.12 15.73 24.14
CA ASP A 115 -8.47 15.17 24.32
C ASP A 115 -8.57 13.72 23.82
N LEU A 116 -7.96 13.39 22.66
CA LEU A 116 -7.91 12.02 22.16
C LEU A 116 -7.07 11.12 23.07
N VAL A 117 -5.93 11.63 23.58
CA VAL A 117 -5.09 10.88 24.54
C VAL A 117 -5.87 10.55 25.79
N ARG A 118 -6.62 11.52 26.36
CA ARG A 118 -7.47 11.28 27.54
C ARG A 118 -8.54 10.23 27.26
N ALA A 119 -9.22 10.32 26.11
CA ALA A 119 -10.24 9.36 25.72
C ALA A 119 -9.65 7.95 25.55
N ALA A 120 -8.48 7.84 24.88
CA ALA A 120 -7.79 6.57 24.72
C ALA A 120 -7.35 5.95 26.06
N ASN A 121 -6.92 6.77 27.02
CA ASN A 121 -6.56 6.29 28.35
C ASN A 121 -7.79 5.74 29.12
N VAL A 122 -8.93 6.42 29.05
CA VAL A 122 -10.18 5.90 29.64
C VAL A 122 -10.54 4.54 29.05
N LEU A 123 -10.50 4.40 27.73
CA LEU A 123 -10.77 3.11 27.08
C LEU A 123 -9.77 2.03 27.48
N ALA A 124 -8.50 2.39 27.68
CA ALA A 124 -7.49 1.44 28.14
C ALA A 124 -7.72 0.98 29.58
N GLU A 125 -8.17 1.89 30.47
CA GLU A 125 -8.55 1.58 31.85
C GLU A 125 -9.77 0.66 31.92
N GLU A 126 -10.70 0.77 30.97
CA GLU A 126 -11.85 -0.10 30.79
C GLU A 126 -11.52 -1.47 30.16
N GLY A 127 -10.25 -1.74 29.87
CA GLY A 127 -9.80 -2.97 29.23
C GLY A 127 -9.83 -2.93 27.69
N ASN A 128 -10.19 -1.81 27.10
CA ASN A 128 -10.12 -1.59 25.64
C ASN A 128 -8.71 -1.14 25.21
N TRP A 129 -7.70 -1.92 25.54
CA TRP A 129 -6.31 -1.62 25.22
C TRP A 129 -5.92 -1.87 23.74
N ASP A 130 -6.84 -2.40 22.95
CA ASP A 130 -6.75 -2.54 21.48
C ASP A 130 -6.43 -1.23 20.75
N ARG A 131 -6.60 -0.10 21.42
CA ARG A 131 -6.17 1.22 20.94
C ARG A 131 -4.67 1.36 20.75
N ARG A 132 -3.89 0.48 21.31
CA ARG A 132 -2.48 0.26 20.98
C ARG A 132 -2.40 -0.69 19.79
N TYR A 133 -2.73 -0.22 18.61
CA TYR A 133 -2.95 -1.07 17.42
C TYR A 133 -1.79 -1.98 17.04
N TYR A 134 -0.55 -1.62 17.38
CA TYR A 134 0.56 -2.56 17.22
C TYR A 134 0.39 -3.81 18.11
N ALA A 135 -0.15 -3.67 19.32
CA ALA A 135 -0.44 -4.80 20.20
C ALA A 135 -1.62 -5.62 19.63
N ARG A 136 -2.62 -4.93 19.06
CA ARG A 136 -3.72 -5.60 18.38
C ARG A 136 -3.22 -6.43 17.19
N ALA A 137 -2.32 -5.88 16.35
CA ALA A 137 -1.70 -6.63 15.26
C ALA A 137 -0.87 -7.83 15.77
N ALA A 138 -0.16 -7.68 16.91
CA ALA A 138 0.56 -8.76 17.54
C ALA A 138 -0.32 -9.88 18.12
N GLU A 139 -1.61 -9.67 18.22
CA GLU A 139 -2.59 -10.66 18.70
C GLU A 139 -3.52 -11.19 17.61
N GLU A 140 -3.86 -10.36 16.63
CA GLU A 140 -4.89 -10.65 15.63
C GLU A 140 -4.33 -10.96 14.22
N ALA A 141 -3.05 -10.65 13.94
CA ALA A 141 -2.47 -10.99 12.64
C ALA A 141 -2.55 -12.50 12.37
N GLU A 142 -2.76 -12.86 11.12
CA GLU A 142 -2.86 -14.23 10.65
C GLU A 142 -1.65 -14.59 9.76
N PRO A 143 -1.36 -15.89 9.57
CA PRO A 143 -0.31 -16.32 8.64
C PRO A 143 -0.51 -15.74 7.24
N GLY A 144 0.54 -15.12 6.70
CA GLY A 144 0.50 -14.48 5.39
C GLY A 144 -0.01 -13.03 5.38
N ASP A 145 -0.30 -12.44 6.54
CA ASP A 145 -0.56 -11.00 6.61
C ASP A 145 0.74 -10.19 6.57
N VAL A 146 0.63 -8.98 6.04
CA VAL A 146 1.63 -7.91 6.16
C VAL A 146 0.97 -6.76 6.90
N VAL A 147 1.52 -6.37 8.04
CA VAL A 147 1.04 -5.20 8.76
C VAL A 147 1.42 -3.94 7.98
N VAL A 148 0.45 -3.13 7.61
CA VAL A 148 0.63 -1.91 6.82
C VAL A 148 0.15 -0.70 7.62
N ALA A 149 1.10 0.12 8.08
CA ALA A 149 0.84 1.20 9.01
C ALA A 149 1.05 2.58 8.40
N GLU A 150 -0.01 3.39 8.38
CA GLU A 150 0.02 4.79 7.95
C GLU A 150 0.39 5.71 9.10
N LEU A 151 1.56 6.39 8.97
CA LEU A 151 1.95 7.53 9.78
C LEU A 151 2.13 8.80 8.92
N GLY A 152 1.76 8.74 7.65
CA GLY A 152 1.80 9.87 6.72
C GLY A 152 3.22 10.35 6.38
N GLY A 153 4.23 9.48 6.47
CA GLY A 153 5.64 9.82 6.23
C GLY A 153 6.23 10.78 7.26
N SER A 154 5.58 10.95 8.43
CA SER A 154 5.97 11.95 9.43
C SER A 154 7.30 11.64 10.09
N ASP A 155 8.17 12.65 10.16
CA ASP A 155 9.47 12.56 10.82
C ASP A 155 9.35 12.48 12.35
N GLY A 156 10.29 11.76 12.99
CA GLY A 156 10.43 11.72 14.44
C GLY A 156 9.37 10.92 15.20
N HIS A 157 8.65 10.02 14.51
CA HIS A 157 7.60 9.19 15.13
C HIS A 157 7.65 7.75 14.63
N ASN A 158 7.56 6.82 15.58
CA ASN A 158 7.51 5.39 15.32
C ASN A 158 6.28 4.77 15.98
N ILE A 159 5.93 3.54 15.60
CA ILE A 159 4.77 2.84 16.16
C ILE A 159 5.14 1.69 17.07
N PHE A 160 6.26 1.04 16.88
CA PHE A 160 6.76 -0.06 17.71
C PHE A 160 8.25 -0.35 17.47
N GLY A 161 8.82 -1.21 18.28
CA GLY A 161 10.17 -1.72 18.15
C GLY A 161 10.21 -3.25 17.99
N ASP A 162 11.34 -3.86 18.35
CA ASP A 162 11.59 -5.28 18.15
C ASP A 162 10.62 -6.21 18.92
N MET A 163 10.12 -5.81 20.08
CA MET A 163 9.11 -6.60 20.82
C MET A 163 7.78 -6.65 20.10
N GLY A 164 7.32 -5.52 19.55
CA GLY A 164 6.10 -5.47 18.73
C GLY A 164 6.26 -6.30 17.45
N ALA A 165 7.39 -6.16 16.78
CA ALA A 165 7.74 -6.97 15.61
C ALA A 165 7.76 -8.47 15.94
N THR A 166 8.34 -8.87 17.08
CA THR A 166 8.35 -10.26 17.55
C THR A 166 6.92 -10.80 17.73
N GLY A 167 6.05 -10.03 18.38
CA GLY A 167 4.64 -10.42 18.57
C GLY A 167 3.93 -10.67 17.24
N ILE A 168 4.08 -9.76 16.29
CA ILE A 168 3.50 -9.86 14.95
C ILE A 168 4.07 -11.07 14.19
N GLN A 169 5.39 -11.28 14.22
CA GLN A 169 6.05 -12.42 13.60
C GLN A 169 5.56 -13.77 14.17
N MET A 170 5.39 -13.85 15.48
CA MET A 170 4.90 -15.07 16.16
C MET A 170 3.48 -15.45 15.76
N ARG A 171 2.70 -14.53 15.22
CA ARG A 171 1.38 -14.79 14.61
C ARG A 171 1.46 -15.34 13.19
N GLY A 172 2.66 -15.37 12.59
CA GLY A 172 2.88 -15.84 11.23
C GLY A 172 2.75 -14.76 10.16
N ALA A 173 2.71 -13.49 10.55
CA ALA A 173 2.78 -12.39 9.59
C ALA A 173 4.09 -12.44 8.80
N ALA A 174 4.04 -12.03 7.53
CA ALA A 174 5.16 -12.09 6.58
C ALA A 174 6.11 -10.89 6.68
N GLY A 175 5.74 -9.84 7.41
CA GLY A 175 6.52 -8.63 7.58
C GLY A 175 5.68 -7.42 7.92
N VAL A 176 6.30 -6.25 7.90
CA VAL A 176 5.67 -4.97 8.24
C VAL A 176 6.08 -3.89 7.25
N VAL A 177 5.15 -3.02 6.88
CA VAL A 177 5.37 -1.78 6.15
C VAL A 177 4.92 -0.61 7.02
N VAL A 178 5.82 0.33 7.30
CA VAL A 178 5.51 1.53 8.10
C VAL A 178 5.79 2.77 7.25
N ASP A 179 4.75 3.54 6.91
CA ASP A 179 4.92 4.85 6.28
C ASP A 179 5.31 5.91 7.32
N GLY A 180 6.40 5.64 8.04
CA GLY A 180 6.92 6.40 9.16
C GLY A 180 8.13 5.72 9.78
N GLY A 181 8.37 5.96 11.07
CA GLY A 181 9.53 5.47 11.79
C GLY A 181 9.37 4.10 12.44
N MET A 182 10.50 3.45 12.62
CA MET A 182 10.69 2.27 13.47
C MET A 182 11.80 2.55 14.48
N ARG A 183 11.70 1.96 15.67
CA ARG A 183 12.82 1.94 16.63
C ARG A 183 13.46 0.55 16.72
N ASP A 184 14.52 0.46 17.50
CA ASP A 184 15.26 -0.80 17.76
C ASP A 184 15.81 -1.43 16.46
N TYR A 185 16.24 -0.58 15.51
CA TYR A 185 16.73 -1.00 14.18
C TYR A 185 17.76 -2.14 14.26
N THR A 186 18.74 -2.04 15.18
CA THR A 186 19.75 -3.09 15.37
C THR A 186 19.14 -4.40 15.86
N GLY A 187 18.11 -4.33 16.73
CA GLY A 187 17.39 -5.50 17.20
C GLY A 187 16.62 -6.21 16.09
N LEU A 188 16.06 -5.43 15.14
CA LEU A 188 15.36 -5.96 13.96
C LEU A 188 16.28 -6.62 12.92
N GLN A 189 17.59 -6.42 13.03
CA GLN A 189 18.60 -7.11 12.22
C GLN A 189 19.05 -8.46 12.80
N ASP A 190 18.59 -8.81 14.02
CA ASP A 190 18.89 -10.09 14.63
C ASP A 190 18.37 -11.26 13.78
N SER A 191 19.06 -12.40 13.85
CA SER A 191 18.71 -13.61 13.08
C SER A 191 17.30 -14.15 13.37
N ARG A 192 16.71 -13.82 14.52
CA ARG A 192 15.32 -14.18 14.84
C ARG A 192 14.31 -13.59 13.86
N PHE A 193 14.67 -12.49 13.17
CA PHE A 193 13.83 -11.85 12.16
C PHE A 193 14.18 -12.26 10.72
N GLU A 194 14.98 -13.32 10.53
CA GLU A 194 15.20 -13.88 9.20
C GLU A 194 13.84 -14.28 8.58
N GLY A 195 13.60 -13.84 7.34
CA GLY A 195 12.32 -14.02 6.64
C GLY A 195 11.19 -13.07 7.09
N PHE A 196 11.49 -12.08 7.95
CA PHE A 196 10.53 -11.09 8.43
C PHE A 196 11.05 -9.66 8.25
N PRO A 197 11.10 -9.14 7.02
CA PRO A 197 11.54 -7.77 6.76
C PRO A 197 10.54 -6.74 7.28
N VAL A 198 11.08 -5.62 7.80
CA VAL A 198 10.33 -4.43 8.16
C VAL A 198 10.78 -3.30 7.24
N LEU A 199 9.86 -2.80 6.45
CA LEU A 199 10.06 -1.66 5.55
C LEU A 199 9.57 -0.38 6.25
N HIS A 200 10.43 0.62 6.36
CA HIS A 200 10.14 1.85 7.09
C HIS A 200 10.83 3.06 6.44
N ARG A 201 10.39 4.28 6.81
CA ARG A 201 10.99 5.50 6.25
C ARG A 201 12.31 5.88 6.93
N PHE A 202 12.37 5.75 8.26
CA PHE A 202 13.53 6.14 9.07
C PHE A 202 13.55 5.39 10.39
N SER A 203 14.69 5.42 11.07
CA SER A 203 14.84 4.91 12.43
C SER A 203 14.75 6.05 13.43
N ASP A 204 13.97 5.85 14.50
CA ASP A 204 13.75 6.83 15.56
C ASP A 204 13.75 6.13 16.92
N PRO A 205 14.65 6.50 17.86
CA PRO A 205 14.75 5.84 19.15
C PRO A 205 13.68 6.27 20.18
N HIS A 206 12.86 7.27 19.87
CA HIS A 206 11.87 7.77 20.81
C HIS A 206 10.77 6.74 21.09
N THR A 207 10.10 6.89 22.23
CA THR A 207 8.89 6.13 22.53
C THR A 207 7.73 6.70 21.72
N THR A 208 6.94 5.84 21.11
CA THR A 208 5.76 6.28 20.35
C THR A 208 4.75 7.02 21.24
N SER A 209 4.25 8.11 20.72
CA SER A 209 3.13 8.86 21.31
C SER A 209 1.92 8.93 20.38
N TRP A 210 2.05 8.40 19.16
CA TRP A 210 0.98 8.42 18.17
C TRP A 210 -0.15 7.46 18.55
N LEU A 211 -1.37 7.85 18.18
CA LEU A 211 -2.59 7.13 18.52
C LEU A 211 -3.07 6.31 17.32
N GLY A 212 -3.24 5.02 17.50
CA GLY A 212 -4.00 4.20 16.58
C GLY A 212 -5.46 4.61 16.61
N VAL A 213 -6.00 4.98 15.46
CA VAL A 213 -7.37 5.51 15.32
C VAL A 213 -8.28 4.64 14.47
N GLU A 214 -7.69 3.90 13.51
CA GLU A 214 -8.43 2.99 12.65
C GLU A 214 -7.63 1.71 12.42
N TYR A 215 -8.34 0.61 12.34
CA TYR A 215 -7.79 -0.73 12.16
C TYR A 215 -8.57 -1.47 11.08
N ASN A 216 -7.86 -2.07 10.13
CA ASN A 216 -8.42 -2.78 8.99
C ASN A 216 -9.37 -1.91 8.15
N THR A 217 -8.93 -0.68 7.86
CA THR A 217 -9.59 0.32 7.01
C THR A 217 -8.59 0.81 5.96
N PRO A 218 -9.02 1.51 4.89
CA PRO A 218 -8.10 2.04 3.88
C PRO A 218 -7.07 2.97 4.50
N VAL A 219 -5.82 2.82 4.06
CA VAL A 219 -4.70 3.66 4.48
C VAL A 219 -3.97 4.24 3.27
N ARG A 220 -3.18 5.28 3.50
CA ARG A 220 -2.31 5.88 2.50
C ARG A 220 -0.86 5.58 2.84
N ILE A 221 -0.17 4.88 1.96
CA ILE A 221 1.26 4.57 2.06
C ILE A 221 2.00 5.31 0.96
N GLY A 222 2.77 6.33 1.33
CA GLY A 222 3.29 7.28 0.36
C GLY A 222 2.15 7.97 -0.39
N GLY A 223 2.10 7.82 -1.71
CA GLY A 223 1.01 8.32 -2.56
C GLY A 223 -0.07 7.28 -2.91
N VAL A 224 0.00 6.07 -2.35
CA VAL A 224 -0.83 4.93 -2.73
C VAL A 224 -1.95 4.69 -1.73
N THR A 225 -3.16 4.47 -2.22
CA THR A 225 -4.27 3.95 -1.41
C THR A 225 -4.15 2.44 -1.29
N VAL A 226 -4.11 1.93 -0.06
CA VAL A 226 -4.05 0.50 0.25
C VAL A 226 -5.33 0.10 0.97
N MET A 227 -6.01 -0.89 0.41
CA MET A 227 -7.22 -1.46 1.01
C MET A 227 -6.87 -2.66 1.90
N PRO A 228 -7.63 -2.92 2.98
CA PRO A 228 -7.49 -4.16 3.71
C PRO A 228 -7.58 -5.38 2.79
N GLY A 229 -6.65 -6.32 2.93
CA GLY A 229 -6.59 -7.54 2.11
C GLY A 229 -5.96 -7.36 0.71
N ASP A 230 -5.49 -6.17 0.34
CA ASP A 230 -4.68 -6.01 -0.87
C ASP A 230 -3.41 -6.87 -0.79
N ILE A 231 -2.96 -7.36 -1.92
CA ILE A 231 -1.66 -8.03 -2.02
C ILE A 231 -0.56 -6.99 -1.84
N VAL A 232 0.37 -7.30 -0.96
CA VAL A 232 1.54 -6.46 -0.65
C VAL A 232 2.79 -7.20 -1.07
N ILE A 233 3.63 -6.54 -1.84
CA ILE A 233 4.97 -7.04 -2.19
C ILE A 233 5.95 -5.92 -1.92
N GLY A 234 6.93 -6.19 -1.06
CA GLY A 234 7.96 -5.21 -0.71
C GLY A 234 9.35 -5.82 -0.74
N ASP A 235 10.32 -5.04 -1.22
CA ASP A 235 11.74 -5.35 -1.22
C ASP A 235 12.59 -4.07 -1.02
N ASP A 236 13.88 -4.13 -1.29
CA ASP A 236 14.79 -2.98 -1.15
C ASP A 236 14.44 -1.80 -2.08
N GLY A 237 13.69 -2.03 -3.14
CA GLY A 237 13.26 -0.99 -4.08
C GLY A 237 12.05 -0.20 -3.58
N GLY A 238 11.17 -0.83 -2.83
CA GLY A 238 9.93 -0.23 -2.33
C GLY A 238 8.82 -1.23 -2.14
N VAL A 239 7.58 -0.74 -2.09
CA VAL A 239 6.40 -1.56 -1.80
C VAL A 239 5.36 -1.37 -2.91
N PHE A 240 4.84 -2.49 -3.38
CA PHE A 240 3.80 -2.54 -4.39
C PHE A 240 2.51 -3.14 -3.83
N PHE A 241 1.36 -2.58 -4.24
CA PHE A 241 0.05 -2.99 -3.76
C PHE A 241 -0.91 -3.21 -4.93
N PHE A 242 -1.68 -4.29 -4.88
CA PHE A 242 -2.74 -4.52 -5.86
C PHE A 242 -3.89 -5.36 -5.26
N PRO A 243 -5.11 -5.24 -5.79
CA PRO A 243 -6.25 -5.99 -5.27
C PRO A 243 -6.10 -7.50 -5.54
N PRO A 244 -6.56 -8.37 -4.62
CA PRO A 244 -6.41 -9.81 -4.73
C PRO A 244 -7.13 -10.40 -5.95
N GLU A 245 -8.10 -9.71 -6.52
CA GLU A 245 -8.80 -10.07 -7.75
C GLU A 245 -7.87 -10.23 -8.96
N LEU A 246 -6.71 -9.59 -8.93
CA LEU A 246 -5.70 -9.70 -10.00
C LEU A 246 -4.69 -10.82 -9.79
N LEU A 247 -4.73 -11.51 -8.64
CA LEU A 247 -3.68 -12.45 -8.25
C LEU A 247 -3.50 -13.57 -9.26
N ASP A 248 -4.59 -14.22 -9.67
CA ASP A 248 -4.52 -15.31 -10.64
C ASP A 248 -3.99 -14.84 -12.01
N GLN A 249 -4.43 -13.66 -12.47
CA GLN A 249 -3.91 -13.04 -13.69
C GLN A 249 -2.40 -12.75 -13.59
N VAL A 250 -1.94 -12.28 -12.45
CA VAL A 250 -0.51 -12.00 -12.20
C VAL A 250 0.30 -13.29 -12.24
N LEU A 251 -0.18 -14.34 -11.59
CA LEU A 251 0.50 -15.64 -11.57
C LEU A 251 0.56 -16.29 -12.97
N GLU A 252 -0.53 -16.23 -13.72
CA GLU A 252 -0.59 -16.74 -15.10
C GLU A 252 0.37 -15.96 -16.01
N TYR A 253 0.32 -14.64 -15.97
CA TYR A 253 1.24 -13.78 -16.74
C TYR A 253 2.70 -14.05 -16.40
N ALA A 254 3.01 -14.22 -15.11
CA ALA A 254 4.36 -14.51 -14.67
C ALA A 254 4.88 -15.85 -15.19
N ALA A 255 4.04 -16.90 -15.16
CA ALA A 255 4.38 -18.21 -15.69
C ALA A 255 4.64 -18.14 -17.21
N GLU A 256 3.83 -17.38 -17.95
CA GLU A 256 4.03 -17.16 -19.37
C GLU A 256 5.30 -16.35 -19.67
N SER A 257 5.54 -15.29 -18.91
CA SER A 257 6.74 -14.45 -19.06
C SER A 257 8.01 -15.24 -18.80
N ALA A 258 8.03 -16.06 -17.74
CA ALA A 258 9.19 -16.91 -17.42
C ALA A 258 9.47 -17.93 -18.53
N ALA A 259 8.45 -18.61 -19.04
CA ALA A 259 8.63 -19.56 -20.16
C ALA A 259 9.14 -18.87 -21.43
N ARG A 260 8.65 -17.68 -21.72
CA ARG A 260 9.13 -16.89 -22.88
C ARG A 260 10.57 -16.42 -22.70
N GLU A 261 10.94 -15.97 -21.51
CA GLU A 261 12.32 -15.56 -21.21
C GLU A 261 13.31 -16.73 -21.29
N GLU A 262 12.92 -17.91 -20.80
CA GLU A 262 13.72 -19.12 -20.94
C GLU A 262 13.95 -19.48 -22.42
N PHE A 263 12.92 -19.48 -23.24
CA PHE A 263 13.03 -19.69 -24.68
C PHE A 263 13.91 -18.63 -25.35
N GLN A 264 13.77 -17.35 -25.01
CA GLN A 264 14.60 -16.27 -25.52
C GLN A 264 16.08 -16.45 -25.11
N LEU A 265 16.34 -16.86 -23.88
CA LEU A 265 17.69 -17.12 -23.39
C LEU A 265 18.36 -18.26 -24.14
N GLU A 266 17.65 -19.38 -24.40
CA GLU A 266 18.15 -20.49 -25.19
C GLU A 266 18.55 -20.04 -26.60
N LEU A 267 17.70 -19.25 -27.28
CA LEU A 267 18.00 -18.71 -28.62
C LEU A 267 19.23 -17.79 -28.64
N LEU A 268 19.40 -16.97 -27.59
CA LEU A 268 20.55 -16.07 -27.45
C LEU A 268 21.85 -16.86 -27.20
N LEU A 269 21.80 -17.88 -26.37
CA LEU A 269 22.95 -18.73 -26.04
C LEU A 269 23.40 -19.57 -27.27
N ASP A 270 22.51 -19.96 -28.13
CA ASP A 270 22.79 -20.68 -29.38
C ASP A 270 23.57 -19.82 -30.40
N ARG A 271 23.59 -18.49 -30.21
CA ARG A 271 24.33 -17.51 -31.04
C ARG A 271 23.97 -17.51 -32.52
N ARG A 272 22.91 -18.18 -32.95
CA ARG A 272 22.45 -18.18 -34.36
C ARG A 272 21.54 -16.99 -34.68
N TYR A 273 21.00 -16.35 -33.65
CA TYR A 273 20.01 -15.29 -33.77
C TYR A 273 20.62 -13.95 -33.36
N ARG A 274 20.13 -12.86 -33.98
CA ARG A 274 20.51 -11.51 -33.53
C ARG A 274 19.64 -11.15 -32.31
N PHE A 275 20.19 -10.37 -31.38
CA PHE A 275 19.47 -9.92 -30.19
C PHE A 275 18.10 -9.30 -30.55
N ARG A 276 18.03 -8.46 -31.59
CA ARG A 276 16.80 -7.78 -32.04
C ARG A 276 15.74 -8.71 -32.62
N ASP A 277 16.07 -9.93 -32.96
CA ASP A 277 15.11 -10.91 -33.46
C ASP A 277 14.53 -11.74 -32.32
N VAL A 278 15.27 -11.83 -31.22
CA VAL A 278 14.93 -12.59 -30.01
C VAL A 278 14.28 -11.69 -28.94
N TYR A 279 14.67 -10.43 -28.85
CA TYR A 279 14.18 -9.54 -27.80
C TYR A 279 13.72 -8.18 -28.36
N PRO A 280 12.40 -7.95 -28.52
CA PRO A 280 11.31 -8.95 -28.40
C PRO A 280 11.40 -10.04 -29.47
N LEU A 281 10.71 -11.18 -29.25
CA LEU A 281 10.64 -12.25 -30.26
C LEU A 281 10.08 -11.70 -31.58
N SER A 282 10.73 -12.06 -32.68
CA SER A 282 10.17 -11.82 -34.01
C SER A 282 8.85 -12.63 -34.19
N PRO A 283 7.97 -12.25 -35.14
CA PRO A 283 6.73 -12.98 -35.37
C PRO A 283 6.94 -14.48 -35.57
N GLU A 284 7.98 -14.88 -36.32
CA GLU A 284 8.29 -16.27 -36.59
C GLU A 284 8.72 -17.04 -35.35
N LEU A 285 9.54 -16.42 -34.49
CA LEU A 285 9.98 -16.99 -33.22
C LEU A 285 8.85 -17.03 -32.18
N MET A 286 7.93 -16.10 -32.25
CA MET A 286 6.72 -16.13 -31.41
C MET A 286 5.82 -17.32 -31.80
N GLU A 287 5.61 -17.56 -33.09
CA GLU A 287 4.87 -18.74 -33.55
C GLU A 287 5.56 -20.05 -33.15
N GLU A 288 6.89 -20.08 -33.16
CA GLU A 288 7.66 -21.24 -32.70
C GLU A 288 7.48 -21.46 -31.19
N PHE A 289 7.59 -20.41 -30.38
CA PHE A 289 7.34 -20.46 -28.96
C PHE A 289 5.93 -20.98 -28.64
N GLU A 290 4.90 -20.46 -29.31
CA GLU A 290 3.53 -20.92 -29.11
C GLU A 290 3.34 -22.40 -29.48
N ARG A 291 4.06 -22.91 -30.49
CA ARG A 291 4.02 -24.33 -30.87
C ARG A 291 4.68 -25.25 -29.84
N THR A 292 5.73 -24.79 -29.17
CA THR A 292 6.42 -25.61 -28.13
C THR A 292 5.62 -25.75 -26.86
N ARG A 293 4.58 -24.92 -26.66
CA ARG A 293 3.71 -24.94 -25.47
C ARG A 293 2.43 -25.77 -25.63
N ARG A 294 2.13 -26.21 -26.85
CA ARG A 294 0.99 -27.09 -27.12
C ARG A 294 1.39 -28.54 -27.00
#